data_c3dfa39a585f500299fe137ed8e9034c
#
_entry.id   c3dfa39a585f500299fe137ed8e9034c
#
_cell.length_a   1.000
_cell.length_b   1.000
_cell.length_c   1.000
_cell.angle_alpha   90.00
_cell.angle_beta   90.00
_cell.angle_gamma   90.00
#
_symmetry.space_group_name_H-M   'P 1'
#
loop_
_entity.id
_entity.type
_entity.pdbx_description
1 polymer ?
#
loop_
_entity_poly.entity_id
_entity_poly.type
_entity_poly.pdbx_seq_one_letter_code
_entity_poly.pdbx_strand_id
1 'polypeptide(L)'
;MATFALVHGSQHGAWCWERVIPHLEAQGHRTVAMDLPCDDPDAGVDTYASVVIDALDGHDDVVLVGHSMGSLTIPVVARRRPIRHLVFLCSVPTGPGPALDATLTSMVTPEFASARRIVDELGRESLHPDDAAAVWFHECSPEDTAWALSKLRPQSRRPLLEPSPLDRWPDVPTTVVLGRDERCVNMAWAV
;
A
#
# COMPACT_ATOMS: atom_id res chain seq x y z
N MET A 1 12.15 -8.50 19.73
CA MET A 1 12.43 -8.71 18.29
C MET A 1 11.09 -9.02 17.65
N ALA A 2 10.69 -8.32 16.57
CA ALA A 2 9.46 -8.60 15.82
C ALA A 2 9.82 -8.76 14.34
N THR A 3 8.91 -9.34 13.54
CA THR A 3 9.01 -9.38 12.08
C THR A 3 8.13 -8.28 11.48
N PHE A 4 8.72 -7.35 10.73
CA PHE A 4 7.99 -6.33 9.99
C PHE A 4 7.71 -6.82 8.58
N ALA A 5 6.44 -7.02 8.25
CA ALA A 5 5.99 -7.33 6.90
C ALA A 5 5.58 -6.03 6.21
N LEU A 6 6.26 -5.70 5.11
CA LEU A 6 6.22 -4.41 4.45
C LEU A 6 5.47 -4.54 3.12
N VAL A 7 4.21 -4.11 3.12
CA VAL A 7 3.28 -4.22 1.99
C VAL A 7 3.20 -2.90 1.25
N HIS A 8 3.64 -2.87 0.00
CA HIS A 8 3.73 -1.66 -0.81
C HIS A 8 2.38 -1.13 -1.30
N GLY A 9 2.36 0.12 -1.74
CA GLY A 9 1.21 0.79 -2.33
C GLY A 9 1.07 0.57 -3.83
N SER A 10 0.11 1.29 -4.43
CA SER A 10 -0.16 1.26 -5.87
C SER A 10 1.09 1.55 -6.70
N GLN A 11 1.29 0.80 -7.79
CA GLN A 11 2.37 0.95 -8.77
C GLN A 11 3.79 0.70 -8.23
N HIS A 12 3.93 0.47 -6.93
CA HIS A 12 5.22 0.21 -6.29
C HIS A 12 5.55 -1.28 -6.29
N GLY A 13 6.59 -1.64 -5.56
CA GLY A 13 7.05 -3.00 -5.30
C GLY A 13 7.83 -3.05 -3.99
N ALA A 14 8.38 -4.21 -3.66
CA ALA A 14 9.22 -4.40 -2.48
C ALA A 14 10.39 -3.42 -2.39
N TRP A 15 10.86 -2.94 -3.54
CA TRP A 15 11.94 -1.96 -3.67
C TRP A 15 11.72 -0.67 -2.87
N CYS A 16 10.47 -0.23 -2.70
CA CYS A 16 10.19 1.02 -1.99
C CYS A 16 10.59 0.99 -0.50
N TRP A 17 10.85 -0.20 0.03
CA TRP A 17 11.28 -0.44 1.40
C TRP A 17 12.80 -0.55 1.57
N GLU A 18 13.57 -0.60 0.46
CA GLU A 18 15.02 -0.85 0.50
C GLU A 18 15.77 0.08 1.45
N ARG A 19 15.29 1.32 1.64
CA ARG A 19 15.91 2.28 2.56
C ARG A 19 15.37 2.22 3.99
N VAL A 20 14.19 1.66 4.20
CA VAL A 20 13.59 1.47 5.54
C VAL A 20 14.12 0.21 6.20
N ILE A 21 14.32 -0.86 5.43
CA ILE A 21 14.76 -2.17 5.91
C ILE A 21 16.02 -2.08 6.81
N PRO A 22 17.13 -1.42 6.40
CA PRO A 22 18.33 -1.36 7.23
C PRO A 22 18.10 -0.70 8.61
N HIS A 23 17.18 0.26 8.69
CA HIS A 23 16.87 0.94 9.95
C HIS A 23 16.10 0.03 10.92
N LEU A 24 15.18 -0.80 10.41
CA LEU A 24 14.46 -1.78 11.23
C LEU A 24 15.40 -2.90 11.70
N GLU A 25 16.26 -3.39 10.82
CA GLU A 25 17.23 -4.44 11.12
C GLU A 25 18.30 -3.97 12.12
N ALA A 26 18.75 -2.73 12.02
CA ALA A 26 19.68 -2.14 12.99
C ALA A 26 19.08 -2.03 14.41
N GLN A 27 17.74 -2.06 14.52
CA GLN A 27 17.02 -2.12 15.81
C GLN A 27 16.75 -3.56 16.26
N GLY A 28 17.27 -4.56 15.57
CA GLY A 28 17.15 -5.98 15.92
C GLY A 28 15.83 -6.61 15.49
N HIS A 29 15.10 -6.00 14.55
CA HIS A 29 13.91 -6.59 13.94
C HIS A 29 14.25 -7.43 12.71
N ARG A 30 13.32 -8.29 12.30
CA ARG A 30 13.36 -8.96 10.99
C ARG A 30 12.46 -8.18 10.03
N THR A 31 12.75 -8.24 8.73
CA THR A 31 11.96 -7.61 7.69
C THR A 31 11.59 -8.62 6.61
N VAL A 32 10.36 -8.52 6.10
CA VAL A 32 9.87 -9.27 4.95
C VAL A 32 9.16 -8.27 4.05
N ALA A 33 9.72 -8.00 2.89
CA ALA A 33 9.10 -7.20 1.84
C ALA A 33 8.81 -8.08 0.64
N MET A 34 7.65 -7.93 0.01
CA MET A 34 7.23 -8.75 -1.12
C MET A 34 6.63 -7.88 -2.22
N ASP A 35 6.68 -8.37 -3.45
CA ASP A 35 5.94 -7.79 -4.57
C ASP A 35 4.52 -8.35 -4.62
N LEU A 36 3.54 -7.45 -4.54
CA LEU A 36 2.16 -7.80 -4.84
C LEU A 36 1.99 -7.90 -6.37
N PRO A 37 1.09 -8.76 -6.86
CA PRO A 37 0.80 -8.88 -8.30
C PRO A 37 -0.07 -7.72 -8.77
N CYS A 38 0.44 -6.48 -8.62
CA CYS A 38 -0.31 -5.26 -8.90
C CYS A 38 -0.58 -5.05 -10.41
N ASP A 39 0.21 -5.68 -11.25
CA ASP A 39 0.12 -5.67 -12.71
C ASP A 39 -0.71 -6.83 -13.29
N ASP A 40 -1.21 -7.74 -12.45
CA ASP A 40 -2.17 -8.76 -12.84
C ASP A 40 -3.60 -8.17 -12.81
N PRO A 41 -4.32 -8.09 -13.96
CA PRO A 41 -5.67 -7.54 -13.99
C PRO A 41 -6.70 -8.36 -13.21
N ASP A 42 -6.42 -9.63 -12.94
CA ASP A 42 -7.31 -10.53 -12.21
C ASP A 42 -7.01 -10.61 -10.71
N ALA A 43 -5.88 -10.07 -10.27
CA ALA A 43 -5.49 -10.08 -8.87
C ALA A 43 -6.23 -9.01 -8.05
N GLY A 44 -7.06 -9.45 -7.10
CA GLY A 44 -7.75 -8.63 -6.13
C GLY A 44 -7.09 -8.64 -4.75
N VAL A 45 -7.77 -8.04 -3.75
CA VAL A 45 -7.27 -7.96 -2.37
C VAL A 45 -7.06 -9.35 -1.76
N ASP A 46 -7.89 -10.32 -2.09
CA ASP A 46 -7.73 -11.71 -1.63
C ASP A 46 -6.46 -12.36 -2.14
N THR A 47 -6.12 -12.15 -3.42
CA THR A 47 -4.86 -12.61 -4.01
C THR A 47 -3.67 -11.95 -3.34
N TYR A 48 -3.74 -10.64 -3.12
CA TYR A 48 -2.70 -9.90 -2.41
C TYR A 48 -2.48 -10.43 -0.99
N ALA A 49 -3.58 -10.68 -0.26
CA ALA A 49 -3.50 -11.24 1.08
C ALA A 49 -2.85 -12.62 1.10
N SER A 50 -3.12 -13.47 0.10
CA SER A 50 -2.49 -14.78 -0.03
C SER A 50 -0.98 -14.67 -0.25
N VAL A 51 -0.53 -13.77 -1.13
CA VAL A 51 0.91 -13.50 -1.35
C VAL A 51 1.60 -13.06 -0.05
N VAL A 52 0.96 -12.17 0.72
CA VAL A 52 1.53 -11.73 2.01
C VAL A 52 1.58 -12.88 3.01
N ILE A 53 0.55 -13.72 3.09
CA ILE A 53 0.49 -14.87 4.01
C ILE A 53 1.59 -15.87 3.66
N ASP A 54 1.78 -16.18 2.37
CA ASP A 54 2.78 -17.11 1.90
C ASP A 54 4.21 -16.59 2.19
N ALA A 55 4.45 -15.29 1.97
CA ALA A 55 5.73 -14.65 2.30
C ALA A 55 6.03 -14.65 3.81
N LEU A 56 5.02 -14.81 4.64
CA LEU A 56 5.14 -14.85 6.10
C LEU A 56 5.18 -16.27 6.66
N ASP A 57 5.33 -17.30 5.82
CA ASP A 57 5.49 -18.68 6.33
C ASP A 57 6.73 -18.78 7.24
N GLY A 58 6.56 -19.44 8.40
CA GLY A 58 7.62 -19.55 9.42
C GLY A 58 7.94 -18.25 10.18
N HIS A 59 7.20 -17.17 9.98
CA HIS A 59 7.37 -15.91 10.70
C HIS A 59 6.28 -15.70 11.75
N ASP A 60 6.70 -15.50 13.00
CA ASP A 60 5.84 -15.16 14.12
C ASP A 60 6.09 -13.71 14.57
N ASP A 61 5.26 -13.22 15.52
CA ASP A 61 5.36 -11.87 16.11
C ASP A 61 5.40 -10.78 15.05
N VAL A 62 4.43 -10.83 14.12
CA VAL A 62 4.39 -10.01 12.91
C VAL A 62 3.73 -8.67 13.14
N VAL A 63 4.41 -7.59 12.75
CA VAL A 63 3.86 -6.25 12.54
C VAL A 63 3.64 -6.06 11.03
N LEU A 64 2.39 -5.89 10.60
CA LEU A 64 2.06 -5.61 9.20
C LEU A 64 2.03 -4.11 8.95
N VAL A 65 2.84 -3.66 8.01
CA VAL A 65 2.87 -2.26 7.54
C VAL A 65 2.26 -2.22 6.14
N GLY A 66 1.13 -1.56 5.97
CA GLY A 66 0.49 -1.34 4.68
C GLY A 66 0.65 0.12 4.25
N HIS A 67 1.36 0.35 3.16
CA HIS A 67 1.49 1.68 2.56
C HIS A 67 0.38 1.90 1.54
N SER A 68 -0.32 3.04 1.63
CA SER A 68 -1.31 3.46 0.64
C SER A 68 -2.30 2.32 0.31
N MET A 69 -2.44 1.91 -0.95
CA MET A 69 -3.33 0.82 -1.37
C MET A 69 -2.98 -0.55 -0.74
N GLY A 70 -1.73 -0.78 -0.31
CA GLY A 70 -1.36 -1.98 0.45
C GLY A 70 -2.11 -2.11 1.77
N SER A 71 -2.66 -1.02 2.28
CA SER A 71 -3.52 -0.99 3.47
C SER A 71 -4.84 -1.76 3.32
N LEU A 72 -5.32 -1.99 2.11
CA LEU A 72 -6.50 -2.83 1.85
C LEU A 72 -6.22 -4.31 2.17
N THR A 73 -4.98 -4.71 2.00
CA THR A 73 -4.53 -6.09 2.16
C THR A 73 -4.29 -6.48 3.63
N ILE A 74 -3.68 -5.59 4.42
CA ILE A 74 -3.18 -5.95 5.76
C ILE A 74 -4.28 -6.36 6.75
N PRO A 75 -5.50 -5.78 6.78
CA PRO A 75 -6.55 -6.25 7.67
C PRO A 75 -7.10 -7.63 7.23
N VAL A 76 -7.09 -7.94 5.93
CA VAL A 76 -7.50 -9.25 5.41
C VAL A 76 -6.52 -10.33 5.87
N VAL A 77 -5.22 -10.06 5.81
CA VAL A 77 -4.18 -10.94 6.37
C VAL A 77 -4.40 -11.16 7.86
N ALA A 78 -4.67 -10.09 8.63
CA ALA A 78 -4.88 -10.17 10.07
C ALA A 78 -6.14 -10.97 10.47
N ARG A 79 -7.11 -11.12 9.55
CA ARG A 79 -8.27 -12.01 9.73
C ARG A 79 -7.95 -13.48 9.48
N ARG A 80 -6.85 -13.78 8.80
CA ARG A 80 -6.49 -15.13 8.36
C ARG A 80 -5.33 -15.76 9.14
N ARG A 81 -4.54 -14.93 9.83
CA ARG A 81 -3.44 -15.40 10.68
C ARG A 81 -3.20 -14.46 11.86
N PRO A 82 -2.54 -14.94 12.94
CA PRO A 82 -2.15 -14.09 14.07
C PRO A 82 -1.20 -12.97 13.63
N ILE A 83 -1.56 -11.73 13.95
CA ILE A 83 -0.78 -10.51 13.71
C ILE A 83 -0.71 -9.73 15.02
N ARG A 84 0.47 -9.24 15.36
CA ARG A 84 0.71 -8.46 16.56
C ARG A 84 0.17 -7.03 16.46
N HIS A 85 0.35 -6.39 15.31
CA HIS A 85 0.03 -4.97 15.12
C HIS A 85 -0.17 -4.64 13.64
N LEU A 86 -1.07 -3.71 13.35
CA LEU A 86 -1.27 -3.13 12.02
C LEU A 86 -0.75 -1.69 11.99
N VAL A 87 0.02 -1.36 10.95
CA VAL A 87 0.48 0.00 10.69
C VAL A 87 -0.01 0.44 9.31
N PHE A 88 -0.83 1.48 9.28
CA PHE A 88 -1.31 2.15 8.07
C PHE A 88 -0.40 3.33 7.80
N LEU A 89 0.39 3.27 6.73
CA LEU A 89 1.34 4.31 6.36
C LEU A 89 0.80 5.08 5.15
N CYS A 90 0.65 6.40 5.29
CA CYS A 90 0.07 7.29 4.26
C CYS A 90 -1.24 6.71 3.72
N SER A 91 -2.08 6.24 4.63
CA SER A 91 -3.37 5.60 4.35
C SER A 91 -4.23 5.60 5.61
N VAL A 92 -5.50 5.22 5.44
CA VAL A 92 -6.45 5.10 6.54
C VAL A 92 -7.11 3.72 6.54
N PRO A 93 -7.49 3.22 7.72
CA PRO A 93 -8.21 1.95 7.82
C PRO A 93 -9.53 2.00 7.05
N THR A 94 -9.69 1.07 6.11
CA THR A 94 -10.95 0.85 5.39
C THR A 94 -11.56 -0.47 5.85
N GLY A 95 -12.75 -0.40 6.43
CA GLY A 95 -13.44 -1.56 6.98
C GLY A 95 -14.17 -2.41 5.92
N PRO A 96 -14.96 -3.38 6.38
CA PRO A 96 -15.92 -4.07 5.52
C PRO A 96 -16.82 -3.08 4.79
N GLY A 97 -17.12 -3.34 3.53
CA GLY A 97 -17.99 -2.43 2.77
C GLY A 97 -17.92 -2.62 1.27
N PRO A 98 -18.59 -1.74 0.54
CA PRO A 98 -18.59 -1.74 -0.91
C PRO A 98 -17.21 -1.41 -1.46
N ALA A 99 -17.07 -1.53 -2.78
CA ALA A 99 -15.87 -1.09 -3.50
C ALA A 99 -15.52 0.38 -3.19
N LEU A 100 -14.24 0.68 -3.08
CA LEU A 100 -13.75 2.03 -2.73
C LEU A 100 -13.83 3.03 -3.88
N ASP A 101 -13.94 2.55 -5.11
CA ASP A 101 -13.94 3.39 -6.30
C ASP A 101 -14.95 4.55 -6.22
N ALA A 102 -16.14 4.30 -5.68
CA ALA A 102 -17.19 5.31 -5.53
C ALA A 102 -16.83 6.42 -4.50
N THR A 103 -15.96 6.15 -3.55
CA THR A 103 -15.54 7.09 -2.49
C THR A 103 -14.14 7.64 -2.68
N LEU A 104 -13.38 7.08 -3.63
CA LEU A 104 -11.97 7.39 -3.83
C LEU A 104 -11.72 8.89 -4.01
N THR A 105 -12.58 9.59 -4.76
CA THR A 105 -12.44 11.04 -5.00
C THR A 105 -12.45 11.87 -3.73
N SER A 106 -13.21 11.47 -2.70
CA SER A 106 -13.21 12.17 -1.40
C SER A 106 -12.02 11.81 -0.51
N MET A 107 -11.41 10.64 -0.75
CA MET A 107 -10.29 10.12 0.04
C MET A 107 -8.96 10.68 -0.40
N VAL A 108 -8.88 11.25 -1.60
CA VAL A 108 -7.63 11.75 -2.19
C VAL A 108 -7.62 13.27 -2.29
N THR A 109 -6.42 13.83 -2.39
CA THR A 109 -6.24 15.28 -2.59
C THR A 109 -6.67 15.70 -4.01
N PRO A 110 -7.00 16.97 -4.24
CA PRO A 110 -7.25 17.49 -5.59
C PRO A 110 -6.05 17.30 -6.54
N GLU A 111 -4.83 17.41 -6.02
CA GLU A 111 -3.60 17.20 -6.81
C GLU A 111 -3.54 15.77 -7.35
N PHE A 112 -3.72 14.77 -6.48
CA PHE A 112 -3.71 13.38 -6.92
C PHE A 112 -4.92 13.05 -7.81
N ALA A 113 -6.09 13.62 -7.54
CA ALA A 113 -7.29 13.40 -8.34
C ALA A 113 -7.12 13.93 -9.78
N SER A 114 -6.41 15.06 -9.95
CA SER A 114 -6.14 15.69 -11.27
C SER A 114 -4.91 15.14 -11.99
N ALA A 115 -4.11 14.30 -11.34
CA ALA A 115 -2.91 13.71 -11.92
C ALA A 115 -3.25 12.88 -13.17
N ARG A 116 -2.49 13.07 -14.24
CA ARG A 116 -2.67 12.35 -15.52
C ARG A 116 -2.39 10.86 -15.35
N ARG A 117 -3.24 10.04 -15.93
CA ARG A 117 -3.12 8.59 -15.94
C ARG A 117 -2.94 8.05 -17.33
N ILE A 118 -2.06 7.10 -17.47
CA ILE A 118 -1.85 6.30 -18.67
C ILE A 118 -2.56 4.97 -18.42
N VAL A 119 -3.47 4.59 -19.31
CA VAL A 119 -4.19 3.32 -19.24
C VAL A 119 -3.73 2.44 -20.38
N ASP A 120 -3.30 1.24 -20.09
CA ASP A 120 -2.84 0.28 -21.09
C ASP A 120 -3.99 -0.59 -21.64
N GLU A 121 -3.66 -1.48 -22.60
CA GLU A 121 -4.63 -2.36 -23.27
C GLU A 121 -5.35 -3.34 -22.32
N LEU A 122 -4.77 -3.61 -21.16
CA LEU A 122 -5.35 -4.46 -20.10
C LEU A 122 -6.16 -3.65 -19.07
N GLY A 123 -6.31 -2.34 -19.26
CA GLY A 123 -7.02 -1.45 -18.35
C GLY A 123 -6.25 -1.14 -17.05
N ARG A 124 -4.93 -1.41 -17.02
CA ARG A 124 -4.08 -1.07 -15.88
C ARG A 124 -3.65 0.39 -15.96
N GLU A 125 -3.54 1.03 -14.81
CA GLU A 125 -3.21 2.45 -14.72
C GLU A 125 -1.76 2.68 -14.27
N SER A 126 -1.13 3.69 -14.88
CA SER A 126 0.12 4.28 -14.42
C SER A 126 -0.06 5.80 -14.32
N LEU A 127 0.53 6.44 -13.33
CA LEU A 127 0.62 7.90 -13.36
C LEU A 127 1.61 8.36 -14.44
N HIS A 128 1.31 9.50 -15.06
CA HIS A 128 2.31 10.15 -15.91
C HIS A 128 3.56 10.45 -15.06
N PRO A 129 4.79 10.22 -15.56
CA PRO A 129 6.02 10.36 -14.76
C PRO A 129 6.17 11.70 -14.04
N ASP A 130 5.84 12.81 -14.70
CA ASP A 130 5.92 14.15 -14.08
C ASP A 130 4.95 14.29 -12.91
N ASP A 131 3.74 13.74 -13.04
CA ASP A 131 2.72 13.83 -12.01
C ASP A 131 3.05 12.87 -10.84
N ALA A 132 3.58 11.68 -11.14
CA ALA A 132 4.11 10.77 -10.12
C ALA A 132 5.25 11.42 -9.32
N ALA A 133 6.17 12.10 -9.99
CA ALA A 133 7.23 12.86 -9.33
C ALA A 133 6.66 13.95 -8.40
N ALA A 134 5.65 14.68 -8.86
CA ALA A 134 5.07 15.79 -8.11
C ALA A 134 4.24 15.35 -6.90
N VAL A 135 3.56 14.18 -6.96
CA VAL A 135 2.68 13.74 -5.87
C VAL A 135 3.31 12.69 -4.95
N TRP A 136 4.19 11.83 -5.47
CA TRP A 136 4.77 10.74 -4.66
C TRP A 136 6.20 11.00 -4.21
N PHE A 137 6.96 11.80 -4.98
CA PHE A 137 8.40 11.98 -4.77
C PHE A 137 8.81 13.44 -4.63
N HIS A 138 7.88 14.33 -4.28
CA HIS A 138 8.08 15.79 -4.24
C HIS A 138 9.15 16.26 -3.26
N GLU A 139 9.48 15.46 -2.24
CA GLU A 139 10.56 15.75 -1.28
C GLU A 139 11.82 14.89 -1.51
N CYS A 140 11.81 14.06 -2.56
CA CYS A 140 12.96 13.24 -2.90
C CYS A 140 14.00 14.04 -3.71
N SER A 141 15.28 13.63 -3.65
CA SER A 141 16.28 14.15 -4.54
C SER A 141 15.95 13.81 -6.01
N PRO A 142 16.46 14.58 -6.99
CA PRO A 142 16.26 14.25 -8.41
C PRO A 142 16.75 12.83 -8.77
N GLU A 143 17.86 12.38 -8.17
CA GLU A 143 18.40 11.03 -8.37
C GLU A 143 17.45 9.96 -7.83
N ASP A 144 16.94 10.14 -6.61
CA ASP A 144 15.99 9.23 -5.99
C ASP A 144 14.67 9.19 -6.73
N THR A 145 14.19 10.34 -7.18
CA THR A 145 12.97 10.44 -7.99
C THR A 145 13.14 9.67 -9.30
N ALA A 146 14.24 9.87 -10.03
CA ALA A 146 14.50 9.16 -11.28
C ALA A 146 14.61 7.64 -11.04
N TRP A 147 15.29 7.22 -9.98
CA TRP A 147 15.40 5.82 -9.59
C TRP A 147 14.02 5.22 -9.29
N ALA A 148 13.20 5.88 -8.47
CA ALA A 148 11.88 5.42 -8.10
C ALA A 148 10.93 5.33 -9.32
N LEU A 149 10.91 6.35 -10.18
CA LEU A 149 10.12 6.36 -11.41
C LEU A 149 10.46 5.19 -12.33
N SER A 150 11.74 4.80 -12.41
CA SER A 150 12.19 3.66 -13.23
C SER A 150 11.69 2.30 -12.73
N LYS A 151 11.21 2.24 -11.49
CA LYS A 151 10.76 1.01 -10.82
C LYS A 151 9.23 0.87 -10.75
N LEU A 152 8.49 1.93 -11.08
CA LEU A 152 7.03 1.89 -11.06
C LEU A 152 6.49 0.90 -12.09
N ARG A 153 5.39 0.23 -11.71
CA ARG A 153 4.70 -0.77 -12.53
C ARG A 153 3.25 -0.34 -12.78
N PRO A 154 2.63 -0.76 -13.89
CA PRO A 154 1.19 -0.58 -14.06
C PRO A 154 0.41 -1.24 -12.92
N GLN A 155 -0.71 -0.61 -12.53
CA GLN A 155 -1.57 -1.08 -11.45
C GLN A 155 -2.96 -1.45 -11.95
N SER A 156 -3.39 -2.68 -11.69
CA SER A 156 -4.78 -3.06 -11.86
C SER A 156 -5.70 -2.30 -10.90
N ARG A 157 -6.85 -1.87 -11.38
CA ARG A 157 -7.87 -1.23 -10.53
C ARG A 157 -8.72 -2.23 -9.74
N ARG A 158 -8.58 -3.53 -9.98
CA ARG A 158 -9.44 -4.55 -9.37
C ARG A 158 -9.56 -4.43 -7.84
N PRO A 159 -8.48 -4.21 -7.06
CA PRO A 159 -8.59 -4.04 -5.61
C PRO A 159 -9.46 -2.87 -5.15
N LEU A 160 -9.70 -1.88 -6.01
CA LEU A 160 -10.58 -0.74 -5.73
C LEU A 160 -12.01 -0.96 -6.20
N LEU A 161 -12.20 -1.82 -7.22
CA LEU A 161 -13.49 -2.06 -7.87
C LEU A 161 -14.29 -3.20 -7.22
N GLU A 162 -13.67 -4.02 -6.39
CA GLU A 162 -14.33 -5.10 -5.67
C GLU A 162 -14.73 -4.68 -4.25
N PRO A 163 -15.81 -5.26 -3.71
CA PRO A 163 -16.12 -5.08 -2.29
C PRO A 163 -15.00 -5.60 -1.41
N SER A 164 -14.84 -4.99 -0.24
CA SER A 164 -13.88 -5.49 0.74
C SER A 164 -14.16 -6.96 1.08
N PRO A 165 -13.17 -7.86 1.05
CA PRO A 165 -13.35 -9.25 1.46
C PRO A 165 -13.44 -9.42 2.99
N LEU A 166 -13.38 -8.32 3.75
CA LEU A 166 -13.55 -8.34 5.20
C LEU A 166 -15.01 -8.58 5.58
N ASP A 167 -15.24 -9.52 6.48
CA ASP A 167 -16.53 -9.73 7.17
C ASP A 167 -16.68 -8.79 8.37
N ARG A 168 -15.56 -8.52 9.05
CA ARG A 168 -15.46 -7.63 10.21
C ARG A 168 -14.02 -7.13 10.37
N TRP A 169 -13.87 -6.03 11.10
CA TRP A 169 -12.55 -5.52 11.45
C TRP A 169 -11.78 -6.52 12.33
N PRO A 170 -10.47 -6.76 12.10
CA PRO A 170 -9.67 -7.60 12.98
C PRO A 170 -9.45 -6.95 14.35
N ASP A 171 -9.50 -7.75 15.41
CA ASP A 171 -9.18 -7.29 16.77
C ASP A 171 -7.65 -7.29 16.98
N VAL A 172 -7.00 -6.30 16.37
CA VAL A 172 -5.55 -6.13 16.38
C VAL A 172 -5.23 -4.66 16.65
N PRO A 173 -4.29 -4.36 17.56
CA PRO A 173 -3.83 -3.00 17.77
C PRO A 173 -3.39 -2.34 16.47
N THR A 174 -3.79 -1.08 16.28
CA THR A 174 -3.59 -0.38 15.00
C THR A 174 -2.96 0.98 15.23
N THR A 175 -2.01 1.34 14.37
CA THR A 175 -1.41 2.67 14.28
C THR A 175 -1.60 3.23 12.87
N VAL A 176 -1.95 4.51 12.78
CA VAL A 176 -1.99 5.26 11.51
C VAL A 176 -0.86 6.28 11.52
N VAL A 177 -0.06 6.28 10.46
CA VAL A 177 1.06 7.22 10.25
C VAL A 177 0.78 8.00 8.97
N LEU A 178 0.63 9.31 9.09
CA LEU A 178 0.35 10.20 7.96
C LEU A 178 1.45 11.24 7.83
N GLY A 179 1.83 11.54 6.58
CA GLY A 179 2.75 12.64 6.29
C GLY A 179 2.07 13.99 6.51
N ARG A 180 2.81 14.98 7.02
CA ARG A 180 2.28 16.34 7.20
C ARG A 180 2.02 17.02 5.85
N ASP A 181 2.90 16.75 4.88
CA ASP A 181 2.86 17.33 3.54
C ASP A 181 2.35 16.29 2.52
N GLU A 182 1.40 15.45 2.94
CA GLU A 182 0.76 14.41 2.14
C GLU A 182 0.04 14.99 0.93
N ARG A 183 0.33 14.47 -0.27
CA ARG A 183 -0.25 14.93 -1.54
C ARG A 183 -1.17 13.93 -2.22
N CYS A 184 -1.39 12.77 -1.62
CA CYS A 184 -2.28 11.74 -2.16
C CYS A 184 -3.52 11.56 -1.30
N VAL A 185 -3.35 11.34 0.00
CA VAL A 185 -4.46 11.10 0.93
C VAL A 185 -4.99 12.42 1.46
N ASN A 186 -6.30 12.62 1.37
CA ASN A 186 -6.95 13.80 1.95
C ASN A 186 -6.97 13.67 3.48
N MET A 187 -6.16 14.48 4.15
CA MET A 187 -6.03 14.48 5.61
C MET A 187 -7.36 14.78 6.33
N ALA A 188 -8.23 15.61 5.75
CA ALA A 188 -9.54 15.90 6.32
C ALA A 188 -10.47 14.68 6.31
N TRP A 189 -10.24 13.73 5.43
CA TRP A 189 -10.96 12.45 5.41
C TRP A 189 -10.38 11.44 6.41
N ALA A 190 -9.10 11.58 6.75
CA ALA A 190 -8.36 10.65 7.61
C ALA A 190 -8.53 10.91 9.12
N VAL A 191 -9.15 12.04 9.52
CA VAL A 191 -9.42 12.48 10.89
C VAL A 191 -10.93 12.43 11.18
#